data_74d8d04472d534a8b0ce342097f22d6a
#
_entry.id   74d8d04472d534a8b0ce342097f22d6a
#
_cell.length_a   1.000
_cell.length_b   1.000
_cell.length_c   1.000
_cell.angle_alpha   90.00
_cell.angle_beta   90.00
_cell.angle_gamma   90.00
#
_symmetry.space_group_name_H-M   'P 1'
#
loop_
_entity.id
_entity.type
_entity.pdbx_description
1 polymer ?
#
loop_
_entity_poly.entity_id
_entity_poly.type
_entity_poly.pdbx_seq_one_letter_code
_entity_poly.pdbx_strand_id
1 'polypeptide(L)'
;MLMEEAGIQDTLFHSLTSELTNFIYTFHMPVFIALSGSLFALGKKLEAGTFIIKKAKRLLIPFFVVWLCWNMPIKYLTGYYNGISMGRAFAQMIFPSCVYLWYLECLFCVFVLAYFICRQNEKVQIAIVTVCWLVGLLIYRKYDQYHFLGDPLYYILWFYVGYRIEDIIKWCKTNKVWNCIFASGLVLFVVLIYSGGIIWHNKIIGAFCRYIVSPLFMLLAINYFARAVKGGWMQRICSSYSFGIYLYAEPLNYWLLYEFSSRAGVAFFGTEIGAATIYLSRAVVTPIIAVCITWILKKLKIKYLY
;
A
#
# COMPACT_ATOMS: atom_id res chain seq x y z
N MET A 1 6.81 16.29 12.01
CA MET A 1 6.71 17.37 13.00
C MET A 1 7.49 17.00 14.25
N LEU A 2 6.98 16.27 15.29
CA LEU A 2 7.76 15.96 16.51
C LEU A 2 9.12 15.28 16.27
N MET A 3 9.23 14.38 15.30
CA MET A 3 10.48 13.72 14.94
C MET A 3 11.44 14.65 14.16
N GLU A 4 10.90 15.53 13.35
CA GLU A 4 11.69 16.50 12.58
C GLU A 4 12.27 17.57 13.50
N GLU A 5 11.52 18.05 14.48
CA GLU A 5 11.97 18.99 15.52
C GLU A 5 13.08 18.38 16.39
N ALA A 6 13.14 17.05 16.50
CA ALA A 6 14.15 16.32 17.27
C ALA A 6 15.48 16.09 16.52
N GLY A 7 15.57 16.44 15.23
CA GLY A 7 16.78 16.17 14.44
C GLY A 7 16.96 14.69 14.06
N ILE A 8 15.89 13.89 14.05
CA ILE A 8 15.97 12.46 13.66
C ILE A 8 16.51 12.29 12.23
N GLN A 9 16.31 13.31 11.37
CA GLN A 9 16.76 13.32 9.99
C GLN A 9 18.28 13.27 9.85
N ASP A 10 19.02 13.71 10.88
CA ASP A 10 20.47 13.76 10.89
C ASP A 10 21.10 12.43 11.30
N THR A 11 20.27 11.43 11.68
CA THR A 11 20.76 10.11 12.09
C THR A 11 21.01 9.20 10.88
N LEU A 12 22.08 8.40 10.94
CA LEU A 12 22.41 7.40 9.92
C LEU A 12 21.28 6.37 9.78
N PHE A 13 20.70 5.98 10.92
CA PHE A 13 19.61 5.00 10.93
C PHE A 13 18.36 5.50 10.20
N HIS A 14 18.02 6.80 10.34
CA HIS A 14 16.93 7.41 9.56
C HIS A 14 17.25 7.42 8.06
N SER A 15 18.46 7.79 7.67
CA SER A 15 18.87 7.80 6.27
C SER A 15 18.71 6.42 5.63
N LEU A 16 19.24 5.36 6.25
CA LEU A 16 19.13 3.99 5.76
C LEU A 16 17.68 3.50 5.68
N THR A 17 16.87 3.78 6.71
CA THR A 17 15.46 3.37 6.71
C THR A 17 14.63 4.16 5.71
N SER A 18 14.94 5.43 5.48
CA SER A 18 14.31 6.27 4.46
C SER A 18 14.58 5.75 3.04
N GLU A 19 15.82 5.42 2.73
CA GLU A 19 16.19 4.84 1.43
C GLU A 19 15.47 3.51 1.18
N LEU A 20 15.46 2.61 2.18
CA LEU A 20 14.75 1.35 2.09
C LEU A 20 13.24 1.57 1.89
N THR A 21 12.66 2.51 2.62
CA THR A 21 11.25 2.87 2.50
C THR A 21 10.93 3.39 1.11
N ASN A 22 11.71 4.34 0.61
CA ASN A 22 11.56 4.88 -0.74
C ASN A 22 11.62 3.79 -1.81
N PHE A 23 12.55 2.85 -1.67
CA PHE A 23 12.67 1.69 -2.55
C PHE A 23 11.40 0.82 -2.52
N ILE A 24 10.92 0.44 -1.33
CA ILE A 24 9.70 -0.36 -1.17
C ILE A 24 8.48 0.37 -1.76
N TYR A 25 8.36 1.68 -1.53
CA TYR A 25 7.26 2.49 -2.05
C TYR A 25 7.20 2.58 -3.57
N THR A 26 8.28 2.25 -4.27
CA THR A 26 8.31 2.23 -5.73
C THR A 26 7.39 1.16 -6.31
N PHE A 27 7.29 -0.02 -5.67
CA PHE A 27 6.62 -1.17 -6.25
C PHE A 27 5.51 -1.78 -5.39
N HIS A 28 5.49 -1.57 -4.06
CA HIS A 28 4.58 -2.33 -3.20
C HIS A 28 3.09 -2.09 -3.54
N MET A 29 2.66 -0.84 -3.77
CA MET A 29 1.25 -0.56 -4.08
C MET A 29 0.84 -1.07 -5.46
N PRO A 30 1.60 -0.83 -6.55
CA PRO A 30 1.37 -1.49 -7.83
C PRO A 30 1.24 -3.01 -7.73
N VAL A 31 2.13 -3.67 -6.96
CA VAL A 31 2.11 -5.13 -6.77
C VAL A 31 0.82 -5.57 -6.06
N PHE A 32 0.42 -4.93 -4.96
CA PHE A 32 -0.80 -5.30 -4.25
C PHE A 32 -2.06 -5.13 -5.10
N ILE A 33 -2.12 -4.07 -5.89
CA ILE A 33 -3.26 -3.83 -6.78
C ILE A 33 -3.27 -4.84 -7.93
N ALA A 34 -2.11 -5.18 -8.50
CA ALA A 34 -2.00 -6.20 -9.52
C ALA A 34 -2.37 -7.61 -9.00
N LEU A 35 -1.94 -7.97 -7.78
CA LEU A 35 -2.39 -9.19 -7.12
C LEU A 35 -3.91 -9.23 -6.94
N SER A 36 -4.52 -8.10 -6.62
CA SER A 36 -5.99 -7.98 -6.55
C SER A 36 -6.64 -8.18 -7.91
N GLY A 37 -6.02 -7.73 -8.99
CA GLY A 37 -6.43 -7.97 -10.37
C GLY A 37 -6.35 -9.44 -10.78
N SER A 38 -5.25 -10.13 -10.42
CA SER A 38 -5.09 -11.56 -10.70
C SER A 38 -6.14 -12.40 -9.95
N LEU A 39 -6.39 -12.09 -8.69
CA LEU A 39 -7.45 -12.74 -7.91
C LEU A 39 -8.86 -12.43 -8.43
N PHE A 40 -9.07 -11.26 -9.04
CA PHE A 40 -10.32 -10.93 -9.70
C PHE A 40 -10.53 -11.78 -10.96
N ALA A 41 -9.49 -12.02 -11.75
CA ALA A 41 -9.53 -12.90 -12.92
C ALA A 41 -9.94 -14.33 -12.57
N LEU A 42 -9.43 -14.87 -11.45
CA LEU A 42 -9.74 -16.20 -10.94
C LEU A 42 -11.12 -16.30 -10.25
N GLY A 43 -11.74 -15.16 -9.95
CA GLY A 43 -12.99 -15.09 -9.22
C GLY A 43 -14.21 -15.54 -10.04
N LYS A 44 -15.26 -16.02 -9.35
CA LYS A 44 -16.55 -16.32 -9.99
C LYS A 44 -17.19 -15.05 -10.53
N LYS A 45 -17.75 -15.12 -11.74
CA LYS A 45 -18.55 -14.04 -12.32
C LYS A 45 -19.86 -13.90 -11.53
N LEU A 46 -19.99 -12.81 -10.80
CA LEU A 46 -21.21 -12.47 -10.05
C LEU A 46 -21.98 -11.39 -10.83
N GLU A 47 -23.26 -11.26 -10.51
CA GLU A 47 -24.07 -10.12 -10.94
C GLU A 47 -23.54 -8.81 -10.32
N ALA A 48 -23.72 -7.68 -11.01
CA ALA A 48 -23.16 -6.39 -10.63
C ALA A 48 -23.49 -5.98 -9.19
N GLY A 49 -24.77 -6.00 -8.82
CA GLY A 49 -25.22 -5.62 -7.49
C GLY A 49 -24.59 -6.48 -6.40
N THR A 50 -24.63 -7.80 -6.58
CA THR A 50 -24.04 -8.77 -5.64
C THR A 50 -22.53 -8.59 -5.51
N PHE A 51 -21.83 -8.36 -6.62
CA PHE A 51 -20.39 -8.13 -6.62
C PHE A 51 -20.02 -6.85 -5.87
N ILE A 52 -20.66 -5.73 -6.21
CA ILE A 52 -20.40 -4.41 -5.61
C ILE A 52 -20.69 -4.46 -4.10
N ILE A 53 -21.84 -4.99 -3.68
CA ILE A 53 -22.18 -5.10 -2.26
C ILE A 53 -21.17 -5.96 -1.51
N LYS A 54 -20.73 -7.09 -2.09
CA LYS A 54 -19.72 -7.96 -1.47
C LYS A 54 -18.39 -7.24 -1.31
N LYS A 55 -17.94 -6.47 -2.30
CA LYS A 55 -16.69 -5.68 -2.23
C LYS A 55 -16.82 -4.51 -1.26
N ALA A 56 -17.95 -3.79 -1.28
CA ALA A 56 -18.23 -2.72 -0.33
C ALA A 56 -18.18 -3.23 1.12
N LYS A 57 -18.85 -4.33 1.43
CA LYS A 57 -18.82 -4.93 2.78
C LYS A 57 -17.41 -5.33 3.20
N ARG A 58 -16.56 -5.80 2.29
CA ARG A 58 -15.20 -6.25 2.60
C ARG A 58 -14.19 -5.11 2.74
N LEU A 59 -14.39 -4.00 2.04
CA LEU A 59 -13.41 -2.90 1.97
C LEU A 59 -13.88 -1.66 2.72
N LEU A 60 -15.16 -1.25 2.55
CA LEU A 60 -15.64 -0.01 3.14
C LEU A 60 -16.06 -0.18 4.61
N ILE A 61 -16.58 -1.36 5.03
CA ILE A 61 -16.87 -1.58 6.46
C ILE A 61 -15.61 -1.45 7.31
N PRO A 62 -14.50 -2.19 7.04
CA PRO A 62 -13.28 -1.99 7.81
C PRO A 62 -12.71 -0.57 7.67
N PHE A 63 -12.81 0.05 6.51
CA PHE A 63 -12.41 1.45 6.31
C PHE A 63 -13.09 2.37 7.33
N PHE A 64 -14.42 2.40 7.38
CA PHE A 64 -15.16 3.28 8.28
C PHE A 64 -15.01 2.90 9.75
N VAL A 65 -15.11 1.60 10.08
CA VAL A 65 -15.07 1.15 11.48
C VAL A 65 -13.68 1.36 12.08
N VAL A 66 -12.62 0.98 11.37
CA VAL A 66 -11.25 1.16 11.87
C VAL A 66 -10.88 2.63 11.94
N TRP A 67 -11.29 3.43 10.97
CA TRP A 67 -11.05 4.86 11.02
C TRP A 67 -11.74 5.51 12.23
N LEU A 68 -13.02 5.23 12.45
CA LEU A 68 -13.81 5.85 13.52
C LEU A 68 -13.46 5.32 14.91
N CYS A 69 -13.30 3.99 15.05
CA CYS A 69 -13.17 3.35 16.36
C CYS A 69 -11.70 3.14 16.79
N TRP A 70 -10.76 3.22 15.88
CA TRP A 70 -9.36 2.94 16.15
C TRP A 70 -8.43 4.11 15.83
N ASN A 71 -8.41 4.56 14.57
CA ASN A 71 -7.52 5.63 14.13
C ASN A 71 -7.84 6.98 14.79
N MET A 72 -9.09 7.40 14.74
CA MET A 72 -9.51 8.69 15.26
C MET A 72 -9.29 8.84 16.78
N PRO A 73 -9.68 7.88 17.62
CA PRO A 73 -9.41 7.96 19.06
C PRO A 73 -7.93 8.02 19.39
N ILE A 74 -7.11 7.18 18.77
CA ILE A 74 -5.65 7.17 19.02
C ILE A 74 -5.02 8.50 18.60
N LYS A 75 -5.34 9.03 17.43
CA LYS A 75 -4.83 10.32 16.96
C LYS A 75 -5.28 11.48 17.84
N TYR A 76 -6.50 11.42 18.37
CA TYR A 76 -6.99 12.41 19.31
C TYR A 76 -6.24 12.37 20.65
N LEU A 77 -6.07 11.17 21.22
CA LEU A 77 -5.37 10.97 22.50
C LEU A 77 -3.88 11.32 22.40
N THR A 78 -3.26 11.13 21.25
CA THR A 78 -1.83 11.43 21.01
C THR A 78 -1.58 12.89 20.59
N GLY A 79 -2.62 13.74 20.61
CA GLY A 79 -2.48 15.16 20.27
C GLY A 79 -2.29 15.48 18.79
N TYR A 80 -2.43 14.47 17.90
CA TYR A 80 -2.31 14.70 16.45
C TYR A 80 -3.33 15.73 15.92
N TYR A 81 -4.52 15.76 16.52
CA TYR A 81 -5.60 16.70 16.16
C TYR A 81 -5.61 17.98 17.01
N ASN A 82 -4.55 18.27 17.78
CA ASN A 82 -4.47 19.52 18.54
C ASN A 82 -4.60 20.73 17.60
N GLY A 83 -5.57 21.61 17.90
CA GLY A 83 -5.90 22.76 17.07
C GLY A 83 -6.78 22.46 15.84
N ILE A 84 -7.20 21.21 15.63
CA ILE A 84 -8.12 20.83 14.54
C ILE A 84 -9.50 20.59 15.11
N SER A 85 -10.53 21.27 14.55
CA SER A 85 -11.92 21.04 14.99
C SER A 85 -12.38 19.63 14.61
N MET A 86 -13.29 19.05 15.42
CA MET A 86 -13.92 17.74 15.15
C MET A 86 -14.51 17.66 13.73
N GLY A 87 -15.18 18.72 13.26
CA GLY A 87 -15.72 18.75 11.91
C GLY A 87 -14.65 18.65 10.82
N ARG A 88 -13.48 19.29 11.01
CA ARG A 88 -12.32 19.13 10.10
C ARG A 88 -11.73 17.73 10.17
N ALA A 89 -11.62 17.15 11.37
CA ALA A 89 -11.13 15.78 11.51
C ALA A 89 -12.04 14.77 10.78
N PHE A 90 -13.36 14.95 10.85
CA PHE A 90 -14.32 14.17 10.05
C PHE A 90 -14.26 14.46 8.55
N ALA A 91 -14.10 15.72 8.16
CA ALA A 91 -13.94 16.06 6.74
C ALA A 91 -12.68 15.45 6.12
N GLN A 92 -11.60 15.32 6.89
CA GLN A 92 -10.37 14.64 6.48
C GLN A 92 -10.55 13.13 6.28
N MET A 93 -11.66 12.54 6.68
CA MET A 93 -12.01 11.17 6.35
C MET A 93 -12.35 11.00 4.87
N ILE A 94 -13.00 12.00 4.30
CA ILE A 94 -13.53 11.95 2.93
C ILE A 94 -12.63 12.76 1.98
N PHE A 95 -12.09 13.91 2.46
CA PHE A 95 -11.32 14.86 1.66
C PHE A 95 -10.16 15.50 2.47
N PRO A 96 -8.88 15.26 2.15
CA PRO A 96 -8.30 14.17 1.36
C PRO A 96 -8.35 12.86 2.12
N SER A 97 -8.45 11.75 1.40
CA SER A 97 -8.60 10.41 1.94
C SER A 97 -7.74 10.12 3.18
N CYS A 98 -8.26 9.31 4.10
CA CYS A 98 -7.53 8.87 5.30
C CYS A 98 -6.13 8.40 4.94
N VAL A 99 -5.12 9.07 5.48
CA VAL A 99 -3.72 9.02 5.04
C VAL A 99 -3.19 7.59 4.81
N TYR A 100 -3.62 6.59 5.59
CA TYR A 100 -3.13 5.22 5.41
C TYR A 100 -4.21 4.22 4.90
N LEU A 101 -5.50 4.50 5.12
CA LEU A 101 -6.59 3.62 4.67
C LEU A 101 -7.03 3.89 3.20
N TRP A 102 -6.42 4.86 2.53
CA TRP A 102 -6.72 5.24 1.15
C TRP A 102 -6.74 4.04 0.19
N TYR A 103 -5.94 3.02 0.45
CA TYR A 103 -5.87 1.82 -0.37
C TYR A 103 -7.19 1.05 -0.43
N LEU A 104 -7.96 0.99 0.67
CA LEU A 104 -9.25 0.28 0.70
C LEU A 104 -10.29 0.97 -0.18
N GLU A 105 -10.35 2.28 -0.09
CA GLU A 105 -11.22 3.13 -0.89
C GLU A 105 -10.83 3.05 -2.37
N CYS A 106 -9.55 3.26 -2.67
CA CYS A 106 -9.00 3.14 -4.02
C CYS A 106 -9.28 1.77 -4.62
N LEU A 107 -8.99 0.69 -3.88
CA LEU A 107 -9.21 -0.67 -4.35
C LEU A 107 -10.69 -0.97 -4.58
N PHE A 108 -11.60 -0.43 -3.76
CA PHE A 108 -13.03 -0.56 -4.00
C PHE A 108 -13.43 0.10 -5.33
N CYS A 109 -13.02 1.34 -5.58
CA CYS A 109 -13.27 2.04 -6.82
C CYS A 109 -12.69 1.31 -8.03
N VAL A 110 -11.44 0.81 -7.91
CA VAL A 110 -10.79 0.01 -8.95
C VAL A 110 -11.58 -1.27 -9.25
N PHE A 111 -12.10 -1.97 -8.24
CA PHE A 111 -12.97 -3.15 -8.46
C PHE A 111 -14.25 -2.82 -9.19
N VAL A 112 -14.89 -1.68 -8.88
CA VAL A 112 -16.10 -1.23 -9.57
C VAL A 112 -15.80 -0.91 -11.03
N LEU A 113 -14.75 -0.14 -11.30
CA LEU A 113 -14.31 0.17 -12.66
C LEU A 113 -13.97 -1.10 -13.44
N ALA A 114 -13.14 -1.98 -12.87
CA ALA A 114 -12.72 -3.22 -13.50
C ALA A 114 -13.89 -4.16 -13.81
N TYR A 115 -14.93 -4.18 -12.97
CA TYR A 115 -16.12 -5.00 -13.22
C TYR A 115 -16.80 -4.67 -14.56
N PHE A 116 -16.87 -3.39 -14.91
CA PHE A 116 -17.46 -2.94 -16.18
C PHE A 116 -16.47 -3.03 -17.34
N ILE A 117 -15.21 -2.69 -17.11
CA ILE A 117 -14.16 -2.70 -18.14
C ILE A 117 -13.88 -4.12 -18.62
N CYS A 118 -13.64 -5.07 -17.71
CA CYS A 118 -13.25 -6.44 -18.06
C CYS A 118 -14.38 -7.27 -18.73
N ARG A 119 -15.57 -6.71 -18.90
CA ARG A 119 -16.66 -7.31 -19.66
C ARG A 119 -16.76 -6.85 -21.10
N GLN A 120 -15.98 -5.84 -21.48
CA GLN A 120 -15.89 -5.35 -22.84
C GLN A 120 -14.94 -6.23 -23.67
N ASN A 121 -14.90 -6.02 -24.98
CA ASN A 121 -13.89 -6.64 -25.83
C ASN A 121 -12.48 -6.09 -25.49
N GLU A 122 -11.45 -6.85 -25.80
CA GLU A 122 -10.06 -6.56 -25.38
C GLU A 122 -9.56 -5.18 -25.85
N LYS A 123 -9.88 -4.77 -27.09
CA LYS A 123 -9.47 -3.46 -27.63
C LYS A 123 -10.10 -2.31 -26.83
N VAL A 124 -11.37 -2.45 -26.45
CA VAL A 124 -12.09 -1.45 -25.65
C VAL A 124 -11.55 -1.44 -24.23
N GLN A 125 -11.25 -2.61 -23.63
CA GLN A 125 -10.62 -2.69 -22.31
C GLN A 125 -9.32 -1.87 -22.29
N ILE A 126 -8.41 -2.12 -23.24
CA ILE A 126 -7.11 -1.43 -23.33
C ILE A 126 -7.32 0.08 -23.51
N ALA A 127 -8.23 0.48 -24.40
CA ALA A 127 -8.51 1.90 -24.64
C ALA A 127 -9.02 2.60 -23.37
N ILE A 128 -10.00 2.03 -22.66
CA ILE A 128 -10.56 2.61 -21.45
C ILE A 128 -9.50 2.66 -20.34
N VAL A 129 -8.76 1.58 -20.11
CA VAL A 129 -7.69 1.54 -19.10
C VAL A 129 -6.63 2.59 -19.37
N THR A 130 -6.21 2.75 -20.64
CA THR A 130 -5.24 3.77 -21.04
C THR A 130 -5.75 5.18 -20.80
N VAL A 131 -6.99 5.48 -21.18
CA VAL A 131 -7.61 6.79 -20.94
C VAL A 131 -7.73 7.06 -19.43
N CYS A 132 -8.25 6.12 -18.65
CA CYS A 132 -8.34 6.26 -17.20
C CYS A 132 -6.97 6.53 -16.58
N TRP A 133 -5.95 5.78 -16.96
CA TRP A 133 -4.59 5.95 -16.47
C TRP A 133 -4.01 7.33 -16.81
N LEU A 134 -4.18 7.81 -18.05
CA LEU A 134 -3.72 9.15 -18.45
C LEU A 134 -4.43 10.26 -17.67
N VAL A 135 -5.75 10.15 -17.49
CA VAL A 135 -6.53 11.08 -16.67
C VAL A 135 -6.07 11.04 -15.21
N GLY A 136 -5.87 9.83 -14.66
CA GLY A 136 -5.34 9.64 -13.32
C GLY A 136 -3.97 10.29 -13.11
N LEU A 137 -3.06 10.15 -14.09
CA LEU A 137 -1.76 10.82 -14.08
C LEU A 137 -1.86 12.35 -14.07
N LEU A 138 -2.78 12.90 -14.84
CA LEU A 138 -2.99 14.35 -14.89
C LEU A 138 -3.53 14.87 -13.56
N ILE A 139 -4.50 14.18 -12.97
CA ILE A 139 -5.07 14.53 -11.65
C ILE A 139 -3.98 14.43 -10.58
N TYR A 140 -3.24 13.31 -10.53
CA TYR A 140 -2.19 13.08 -9.57
C TYR A 140 -1.06 14.13 -9.62
N ARG A 141 -0.72 14.63 -10.80
CA ARG A 141 0.32 15.67 -10.95
C ARG A 141 -0.13 17.07 -10.60
N LYS A 142 -1.40 17.39 -10.86
CA LYS A 142 -1.90 18.78 -10.82
C LYS A 142 -2.70 19.09 -9.57
N TYR A 143 -3.33 18.09 -8.98
CA TYR A 143 -4.32 18.27 -7.92
C TYR A 143 -4.12 17.27 -6.77
N ASP A 144 -3.16 17.55 -5.93
CA ASP A 144 -2.79 16.73 -4.77
C ASP A 144 -3.96 16.46 -3.80
N GLN A 145 -4.95 17.37 -3.80
CA GLN A 145 -6.14 17.26 -2.96
C GLN A 145 -7.22 16.29 -3.48
N TYR A 146 -7.09 15.78 -4.71
CA TYR A 146 -8.09 14.89 -5.34
C TYR A 146 -7.60 13.45 -5.48
N HIS A 147 -6.78 12.97 -4.53
CA HIS A 147 -6.28 11.60 -4.52
C HIS A 147 -7.39 10.56 -4.63
N PHE A 148 -8.53 10.75 -3.98
CA PHE A 148 -9.65 9.81 -3.99
C PHE A 148 -10.23 9.57 -5.41
N LEU A 149 -10.09 10.51 -6.35
CA LEU A 149 -10.46 10.35 -7.75
C LEU A 149 -9.27 9.92 -8.62
N GLY A 150 -8.10 10.52 -8.39
CA GLY A 150 -6.90 10.29 -9.18
C GLY A 150 -6.32 8.90 -8.98
N ASP A 151 -6.25 8.43 -7.74
CA ASP A 151 -5.64 7.15 -7.42
C ASP A 151 -6.34 5.95 -8.07
N PRO A 152 -7.68 5.78 -8.01
CA PRO A 152 -8.33 4.68 -8.70
C PRO A 152 -8.10 4.68 -10.22
N LEU A 153 -8.12 5.85 -10.84
CA LEU A 153 -7.87 6.00 -12.27
C LEU A 153 -6.40 5.70 -12.63
N TYR A 154 -5.46 6.09 -11.78
CA TYR A 154 -4.05 5.78 -11.94
C TYR A 154 -3.76 4.29 -11.75
N TYR A 155 -4.32 3.68 -10.70
CA TYR A 155 -4.04 2.30 -10.33
C TYR A 155 -4.80 1.26 -11.16
N ILE A 156 -5.81 1.63 -11.96
CA ILE A 156 -6.54 0.69 -12.82
C ILE A 156 -5.62 -0.01 -13.83
N LEU A 157 -4.54 0.65 -14.28
CA LEU A 157 -3.53 0.06 -15.15
C LEU A 157 -2.88 -1.15 -14.49
N TRP A 158 -2.42 -1.00 -13.26
CA TRP A 158 -1.76 -2.07 -12.50
C TRP A 158 -2.71 -3.23 -12.20
N PHE A 159 -3.96 -2.91 -11.89
CA PHE A 159 -5.00 -3.91 -11.73
C PHE A 159 -5.24 -4.70 -13.01
N TYR A 160 -5.31 -4.03 -14.14
CA TYR A 160 -5.51 -4.65 -15.45
C TYR A 160 -4.32 -5.51 -15.87
N VAL A 161 -3.09 -5.06 -15.62
CA VAL A 161 -1.89 -5.88 -15.81
C VAL A 161 -1.97 -7.16 -14.96
N GLY A 162 -2.38 -7.04 -13.70
CA GLY A 162 -2.62 -8.21 -12.85
C GLY A 162 -3.76 -9.11 -13.35
N TYR A 163 -4.84 -8.55 -13.86
CA TYR A 163 -5.94 -9.29 -14.47
C TYR A 163 -5.48 -10.14 -15.69
N ARG A 164 -4.53 -9.61 -16.47
CA ARG A 164 -3.95 -10.29 -17.66
C ARG A 164 -2.65 -11.02 -17.37
N ILE A 165 -2.28 -11.21 -16.11
CA ILE A 165 -0.96 -11.69 -15.72
C ILE A 165 -0.61 -13.07 -16.29
N GLU A 166 -1.58 -13.97 -16.39
CA GLU A 166 -1.36 -15.31 -16.94
C GLU A 166 -1.00 -15.25 -18.43
N ASP A 167 -1.67 -14.42 -19.20
CA ASP A 167 -1.39 -14.18 -20.61
C ASP A 167 0.01 -13.58 -20.79
N ILE A 168 0.37 -12.62 -19.96
CA ILE A 168 1.69 -11.96 -19.98
C ILE A 168 2.80 -12.98 -19.65
N ILE A 169 2.63 -13.78 -18.60
CA ILE A 169 3.62 -14.82 -18.23
C ILE A 169 3.77 -15.85 -19.34
N LYS A 170 2.65 -16.28 -19.94
CA LYS A 170 2.67 -17.24 -21.06
C LYS A 170 3.43 -16.64 -22.26
N TRP A 171 3.15 -15.40 -22.60
CA TRP A 171 3.84 -14.67 -23.69
C TRP A 171 5.35 -14.54 -23.42
N CYS A 172 5.73 -14.12 -22.21
CA CYS A 172 7.14 -14.00 -21.81
C CYS A 172 7.89 -15.33 -21.91
N LYS A 173 7.28 -16.44 -21.50
CA LYS A 173 7.87 -17.77 -21.58
C LYS A 173 8.05 -18.23 -23.01
N THR A 174 7.04 -18.03 -23.86
CA THR A 174 7.07 -18.41 -25.29
C THR A 174 8.15 -17.65 -26.02
N ASN A 175 8.35 -16.39 -25.74
CA ASN A 175 9.33 -15.54 -26.42
C ASN A 175 10.73 -15.53 -25.79
N LYS A 176 10.99 -16.38 -24.79
CA LYS A 176 12.27 -16.45 -24.05
C LYS A 176 12.70 -15.13 -23.39
N VAL A 177 11.78 -14.20 -23.28
CA VAL A 177 12.03 -12.84 -22.72
C VAL A 177 12.21 -12.89 -21.19
N TRP A 178 11.82 -14.01 -20.56
CA TRP A 178 11.85 -14.15 -19.11
C TRP A 178 13.23 -13.95 -18.47
N ASN A 179 14.29 -14.48 -19.13
CA ASN A 179 15.65 -14.31 -18.66
C ASN A 179 16.13 -12.86 -18.78
N CYS A 180 15.71 -12.15 -19.86
CA CYS A 180 16.03 -10.74 -20.03
C CYS A 180 15.32 -9.86 -19.00
N ILE A 181 14.05 -10.15 -18.68
CA ILE A 181 13.30 -9.47 -17.63
C ILE A 181 13.97 -9.66 -16.27
N PHE A 182 14.41 -10.89 -15.97
CA PHE A 182 15.10 -11.19 -14.72
C PHE A 182 16.44 -10.46 -14.62
N ALA A 183 17.26 -10.53 -15.67
CA ALA A 183 18.56 -9.86 -15.70
C ALA A 183 18.44 -8.34 -15.62
N SER A 184 17.51 -7.73 -16.37
CA SER A 184 17.29 -6.29 -16.32
C SER A 184 16.74 -5.84 -14.96
N GLY A 185 15.87 -6.64 -14.32
CA GLY A 185 15.40 -6.39 -12.97
C GLY A 185 16.52 -6.40 -11.93
N LEU A 186 17.45 -7.35 -12.04
CA LEU A 186 18.63 -7.42 -11.17
C LEU A 186 19.57 -6.24 -11.36
N VAL A 187 19.88 -5.88 -12.61
CA VAL A 187 20.71 -4.70 -12.92
C VAL A 187 20.06 -3.42 -12.38
N LEU A 188 18.76 -3.28 -12.60
CA LEU A 188 18.01 -2.12 -12.11
C LEU A 188 17.99 -2.06 -10.58
N PHE A 189 17.85 -3.20 -9.90
CA PHE A 189 17.93 -3.32 -8.46
C PHE A 189 19.29 -2.84 -7.92
N VAL A 190 20.39 -3.29 -8.55
CA VAL A 190 21.75 -2.89 -8.18
C VAL A 190 21.95 -1.38 -8.41
N VAL A 191 21.50 -0.85 -9.54
CA VAL A 191 21.59 0.59 -9.86
C VAL A 191 20.81 1.41 -8.85
N LEU A 192 19.60 0.98 -8.44
CA LEU A 192 18.79 1.69 -7.45
C LEU A 192 19.42 1.71 -6.07
N ILE A 193 20.03 0.60 -5.63
CA ILE A 193 20.77 0.56 -4.36
C ILE A 193 22.03 1.44 -4.41
N TYR A 194 22.76 1.40 -5.52
CA TYR A 194 24.05 2.10 -5.63
C TYR A 194 23.92 3.59 -5.89
N SER A 195 22.82 4.05 -6.48
CA SER A 195 22.62 5.48 -6.81
C SER A 195 22.18 6.33 -5.63
N GLY A 196 21.85 5.71 -4.48
CA GLY A 196 21.41 6.42 -3.28
C GLY A 196 20.30 7.41 -3.55
N GLY A 197 20.11 8.39 -2.65
CA GLY A 197 19.04 9.39 -2.75
C GLY A 197 18.95 10.22 -4.04
N ILE A 198 19.94 10.18 -4.93
CA ILE A 198 19.96 10.95 -6.20
C ILE A 198 18.75 10.61 -7.08
N ILE A 199 18.38 9.32 -7.19
CA ILE A 199 17.25 8.88 -8.02
C ILE A 199 15.91 9.35 -7.44
N TRP A 200 15.79 9.33 -6.12
CA TRP A 200 14.53 9.66 -5.44
C TRP A 200 14.26 11.16 -5.39
N HIS A 201 15.30 11.97 -5.37
CA HIS A 201 15.19 13.44 -5.43
C HIS A 201 14.80 13.95 -6.82
N ASN A 202 15.05 13.18 -7.89
CA ASN A 202 14.64 13.54 -9.25
C ASN A 202 13.26 12.96 -9.56
N LYS A 203 12.22 13.80 -9.57
CA LYS A 203 10.83 13.41 -9.82
C LYS A 203 10.62 12.66 -11.15
N ILE A 204 11.39 12.98 -12.18
CA ILE A 204 11.29 12.34 -13.51
C ILE A 204 11.90 10.95 -13.46
N ILE A 205 13.12 10.83 -12.92
CA ILE A 205 13.84 9.55 -12.80
C ILE A 205 13.08 8.63 -11.85
N GLY A 206 12.60 9.12 -10.72
CA GLY A 206 11.78 8.35 -9.77
C GLY A 206 10.48 7.83 -10.39
N ALA A 207 9.80 8.64 -11.21
CA ALA A 207 8.61 8.17 -11.92
C ALA A 207 8.96 7.09 -12.96
N PHE A 208 10.01 7.27 -13.74
CA PHE A 208 10.48 6.30 -14.71
C PHE A 208 10.87 4.96 -14.05
N CYS A 209 11.65 5.01 -12.97
CA CYS A 209 12.00 3.83 -12.18
C CYS A 209 10.76 3.09 -11.67
N ARG A 210 9.74 3.81 -11.20
CA ARG A 210 8.48 3.20 -10.74
C ARG A 210 7.79 2.40 -11.84
N TYR A 211 7.75 2.91 -13.07
CA TYR A 211 7.12 2.22 -14.21
C TYR A 211 7.92 1.03 -14.73
N ILE A 212 9.21 0.95 -14.48
CA ILE A 212 10.04 -0.20 -14.86
C ILE A 212 10.14 -1.20 -13.72
N VAL A 213 10.44 -0.72 -12.51
CA VAL A 213 10.67 -1.58 -11.33
C VAL A 213 9.39 -2.30 -10.90
N SER A 214 8.25 -1.60 -10.89
CA SER A 214 6.99 -2.20 -10.42
C SER A 214 6.55 -3.42 -11.23
N PRO A 215 6.49 -3.38 -12.59
CA PRO A 215 6.13 -4.56 -13.36
C PRO A 215 7.15 -5.69 -13.22
N LEU A 216 8.44 -5.38 -13.12
CA LEU A 216 9.47 -6.41 -12.93
C LEU A 216 9.30 -7.13 -11.60
N PHE A 217 9.16 -6.39 -10.49
CA PHE A 217 8.91 -7.01 -9.18
C PHE A 217 7.57 -7.76 -9.14
N MET A 218 6.54 -7.24 -9.77
CA MET A 218 5.25 -7.91 -9.89
C MET A 218 5.38 -9.26 -10.60
N LEU A 219 6.04 -9.30 -11.76
CA LEU A 219 6.25 -10.53 -12.52
C LEU A 219 7.11 -11.54 -11.75
N LEU A 220 8.16 -11.06 -11.08
CA LEU A 220 9.02 -11.88 -10.23
C LEU A 220 8.24 -12.45 -9.02
N ALA A 221 7.51 -11.60 -8.30
CA ALA A 221 6.71 -12.02 -7.15
C ALA A 221 5.65 -13.05 -7.53
N ILE A 222 4.89 -12.82 -8.60
CA ILE A 222 3.85 -13.73 -9.05
C ILE A 222 4.46 -15.05 -9.53
N ASN A 223 5.55 -15.01 -10.29
CA ASN A 223 6.22 -16.24 -10.74
C ASN A 223 6.81 -17.06 -9.58
N TYR A 224 7.37 -16.36 -8.57
CA TYR A 224 7.89 -17.01 -7.36
C TYR A 224 6.75 -17.64 -6.54
N PHE A 225 5.70 -16.90 -6.26
CA PHE A 225 4.56 -17.37 -5.46
C PHE A 225 3.73 -18.42 -6.18
N ALA A 226 3.63 -18.38 -7.51
CA ALA A 226 2.97 -19.42 -8.29
C ALA A 226 3.70 -20.77 -8.22
N ARG A 227 5.00 -20.77 -7.92
CA ARG A 227 5.82 -21.98 -7.75
C ARG A 227 5.95 -22.45 -6.30
N ALA A 228 5.66 -21.57 -5.32
CA ALA A 228 5.75 -21.90 -3.90
C ALA A 228 4.59 -22.81 -3.48
N VAL A 229 4.76 -24.11 -3.67
CA VAL A 229 3.72 -25.14 -3.50
C VAL A 229 3.32 -25.38 -2.04
N LYS A 230 4.19 -25.08 -1.06
CA LYS A 230 3.87 -25.26 0.37
C LYS A 230 4.48 -24.12 1.18
N GLY A 231 3.64 -23.17 1.57
CA GLY A 231 4.05 -22.11 2.48
C GLY A 231 4.40 -22.64 3.87
N GLY A 232 5.55 -22.22 4.39
CA GLY A 232 5.92 -22.46 5.77
C GLY A 232 4.96 -21.80 6.75
N TRP A 233 5.16 -22.01 8.05
CA TRP A 233 4.34 -21.41 9.11
C TRP A 233 4.30 -19.87 9.01
N MET A 234 5.41 -19.24 8.68
CA MET A 234 5.53 -17.79 8.52
C MET A 234 4.63 -17.27 7.39
N GLN A 235 4.60 -17.94 6.24
CA GLN A 235 3.71 -17.56 5.13
C GLN A 235 2.23 -17.68 5.52
N ARG A 236 1.87 -18.71 6.30
CA ARG A 236 0.49 -18.89 6.82
C ARG A 236 0.11 -17.78 7.79
N ILE A 237 1.01 -17.38 8.69
CA ILE A 237 0.78 -16.25 9.60
C ILE A 237 0.65 -14.96 8.80
N CYS A 238 1.61 -14.64 7.95
CA CYS A 238 1.57 -13.41 7.13
C CYS A 238 0.30 -13.32 6.28
N SER A 239 -0.09 -14.39 5.59
CA SER A 239 -1.31 -14.39 4.77
C SER A 239 -2.59 -14.25 5.58
N SER A 240 -2.60 -14.80 6.82
CA SER A 240 -3.79 -14.77 7.67
C SER A 240 -3.97 -13.45 8.41
N TYR A 241 -2.89 -12.71 8.67
CA TYR A 241 -2.92 -11.51 9.51
C TYR A 241 -2.50 -10.23 8.79
N SER A 242 -2.01 -10.30 7.54
CA SER A 242 -1.54 -9.15 6.78
C SER A 242 -2.58 -8.03 6.66
N PHE A 243 -3.85 -8.38 6.46
CA PHE A 243 -4.93 -7.41 6.39
C PHE A 243 -5.15 -6.70 7.72
N GLY A 244 -5.13 -7.43 8.83
CA GLY A 244 -5.22 -6.84 10.17
C GLY A 244 -4.00 -5.99 10.53
N ILE A 245 -2.79 -6.40 10.14
CA ILE A 245 -1.59 -5.57 10.32
C ILE A 245 -1.76 -4.25 9.57
N TYR A 246 -2.22 -4.28 8.33
CA TYR A 246 -2.50 -3.08 7.55
C TYR A 246 -3.53 -2.17 8.23
N LEU A 247 -4.60 -2.74 8.81
CA LEU A 247 -5.67 -1.97 9.44
C LEU A 247 -5.25 -1.32 10.77
N TYR A 248 -4.45 -2.01 11.58
CA TYR A 248 -4.25 -1.62 12.99
C TYR A 248 -2.87 -1.09 13.32
N ALA A 249 -1.82 -1.40 12.52
CA ALA A 249 -0.45 -1.07 12.89
C ALA A 249 -0.13 0.44 12.80
N GLU A 250 -0.64 1.15 11.80
CA GLU A 250 -0.26 2.56 11.60
C GLU A 250 -0.70 3.48 12.73
N PRO A 251 -1.94 3.44 13.25
CA PRO A 251 -2.32 4.26 14.40
C PRO A 251 -1.49 3.96 15.66
N LEU A 252 -1.08 2.70 15.87
CA LEU A 252 -0.19 2.34 16.97
C LEU A 252 1.18 3.01 16.87
N ASN A 253 1.64 3.36 15.69
CA ASN A 253 2.88 4.12 15.52
C ASN A 253 2.78 5.51 16.14
N TYR A 254 1.61 6.18 16.05
CA TYR A 254 1.39 7.47 16.72
C TYR A 254 1.38 7.32 18.23
N TRP A 255 0.74 6.26 18.74
CA TRP A 255 0.72 5.97 20.17
C TRP A 255 2.13 5.67 20.71
N LEU A 256 2.92 4.84 20.04
CA LEU A 256 4.31 4.58 20.42
C LEU A 256 5.15 5.86 20.43
N LEU A 257 5.00 6.69 19.40
CA LEU A 257 5.73 7.96 19.33
C LEU A 257 5.39 8.86 20.51
N TYR A 258 4.12 8.96 20.85
CA TYR A 258 3.63 9.73 22.00
C TYR A 258 4.22 9.19 23.31
N GLU A 259 4.18 7.89 23.55
CA GLU A 259 4.73 7.25 24.75
C GLU A 259 6.24 7.46 24.88
N PHE A 260 7.00 7.28 23.80
CA PHE A 260 8.43 7.52 23.83
C PHE A 260 8.77 9.00 24.06
N SER A 261 8.07 9.92 23.41
CA SER A 261 8.31 11.36 23.58
C SER A 261 7.99 11.83 24.99
N SER A 262 6.94 11.29 25.60
CA SER A 262 6.55 11.65 26.99
C SER A 262 7.52 11.13 28.05
N ARG A 263 8.18 9.98 27.80
CA ARG A 263 9.08 9.34 28.78
C ARG A 263 10.54 9.70 28.61
N ALA A 264 11.03 9.71 27.38
CA ALA A 264 12.44 9.94 27.06
C ALA A 264 12.73 11.37 26.58
N GLY A 265 11.69 12.16 26.30
CA GLY A 265 11.81 13.49 25.72
C GLY A 265 12.02 13.45 24.22
N VAL A 266 11.68 14.57 23.56
CA VAL A 266 11.74 14.68 22.09
C VAL A 266 13.20 14.62 21.58
N ALA A 267 14.15 15.19 22.32
CA ALA A 267 15.57 15.18 21.96
C ALA A 267 16.18 13.76 21.83
N PHE A 268 15.58 12.75 22.49
CA PHE A 268 16.01 11.36 22.38
C PHE A 268 15.98 10.84 20.95
N PHE A 269 15.02 11.27 20.14
CA PHE A 269 14.87 10.83 18.75
C PHE A 269 15.98 11.32 17.82
N GLY A 270 16.67 12.43 18.19
CA GLY A 270 17.83 12.92 17.44
C GLY A 270 19.11 12.10 17.67
N THR A 271 19.07 11.10 18.56
CA THR A 271 20.18 10.18 18.78
C THR A 271 20.06 8.92 17.92
N GLU A 272 21.19 8.28 17.55
CA GLU A 272 21.18 7.02 16.79
C GLU A 272 20.41 5.91 17.50
N ILE A 273 20.57 5.81 18.83
CA ILE A 273 19.86 4.84 19.68
C ILE A 273 18.35 5.14 19.69
N GLY A 274 17.98 6.40 19.81
CA GLY A 274 16.58 6.84 19.79
C GLY A 274 15.92 6.57 18.44
N ALA A 275 16.58 6.91 17.34
CA ALA A 275 16.13 6.62 16.00
C ALA A 275 15.97 5.11 15.79
N ALA A 276 16.98 4.30 16.12
CA ALA A 276 16.90 2.85 16.01
C ALA A 276 15.75 2.27 16.87
N THR A 277 15.60 2.73 18.11
CA THR A 277 14.55 2.27 19.02
C THR A 277 13.16 2.50 18.44
N ILE A 278 12.86 3.70 17.93
CA ILE A 278 11.53 3.99 17.41
C ILE A 278 11.24 3.22 16.10
N TYR A 279 12.20 3.12 15.19
CA TYR A 279 12.00 2.38 13.94
C TYR A 279 11.85 0.89 14.17
N LEU A 280 12.67 0.28 15.04
CA LEU A 280 12.55 -1.14 15.39
C LEU A 280 11.25 -1.42 16.15
N SER A 281 10.84 -0.53 17.05
CA SER A 281 9.55 -0.67 17.75
C SER A 281 8.38 -0.63 16.77
N ARG A 282 8.40 0.27 15.80
CA ARG A 282 7.38 0.34 14.74
C ARG A 282 7.39 -0.89 13.83
N ALA A 283 8.56 -1.44 13.53
CA ALA A 283 8.69 -2.61 12.67
C ALA A 283 8.31 -3.93 13.37
N VAL A 284 8.44 -4.03 14.69
CA VAL A 284 8.25 -5.26 15.45
C VAL A 284 7.03 -5.18 16.36
N VAL A 285 6.96 -4.16 17.24
CA VAL A 285 5.93 -4.09 18.29
C VAL A 285 4.56 -3.83 17.69
N THR A 286 4.43 -2.88 16.74
CA THR A 286 3.12 -2.56 16.17
C THR A 286 2.52 -3.71 15.35
N PRO A 287 3.26 -4.46 14.51
CA PRO A 287 2.72 -5.63 13.84
C PRO A 287 2.31 -6.74 14.83
N ILE A 288 3.06 -6.96 15.91
CA ILE A 288 2.70 -7.95 16.92
C ILE A 288 1.37 -7.59 17.58
N ILE A 289 1.21 -6.33 18.03
CA ILE A 289 -0.05 -5.86 18.62
C ILE A 289 -1.19 -5.98 17.61
N ALA A 290 -0.98 -5.59 16.36
CA ALA A 290 -1.98 -5.71 15.30
C ALA A 290 -2.40 -7.18 15.04
N VAL A 291 -1.46 -8.12 15.10
CA VAL A 291 -1.75 -9.56 15.03
C VAL A 291 -2.59 -10.01 16.22
N CYS A 292 -2.26 -9.58 17.44
CA CYS A 292 -3.05 -9.89 18.63
C CYS A 292 -4.48 -9.36 18.53
N ILE A 293 -4.66 -8.11 18.09
CA ILE A 293 -5.99 -7.52 17.87
C ILE A 293 -6.76 -8.35 16.84
N THR A 294 -6.13 -8.66 15.71
CA THR A 294 -6.75 -9.46 14.64
C THR A 294 -7.14 -10.85 15.15
N TRP A 295 -6.30 -11.48 15.97
CA TRP A 295 -6.59 -12.78 16.58
C TRP A 295 -7.82 -12.71 17.50
N ILE A 296 -7.90 -11.67 18.34
CA ILE A 296 -9.06 -11.43 19.22
C ILE A 296 -10.33 -11.24 18.39
N LEU A 297 -10.28 -10.41 17.36
CA LEU A 297 -11.44 -10.15 16.46
C LEU A 297 -11.91 -11.41 15.75
N LYS A 298 -10.98 -12.27 15.32
CA LYS A 298 -11.28 -13.60 14.75
C LYS A 298 -11.99 -14.50 15.77
N LYS A 299 -11.49 -14.52 17.01
CA LYS A 299 -12.08 -15.31 18.10
C LYS A 299 -13.49 -14.82 18.45
N LEU A 300 -13.70 -13.52 18.42
CA LEU A 300 -15.03 -12.89 18.62
C LEU A 300 -15.93 -12.98 17.39
N LYS A 301 -15.44 -13.54 16.27
CA LYS A 301 -16.18 -13.69 15.00
C LYS A 301 -16.72 -12.36 14.45
N ILE A 302 -16.03 -11.25 14.68
CA ILE A 302 -16.42 -9.92 14.18
C ILE A 302 -16.05 -9.85 12.69
N LYS A 303 -17.00 -10.25 11.86
CA LYS A 303 -16.83 -10.35 10.40
C LYS A 303 -16.43 -9.01 9.79
N TYR A 304 -15.54 -9.05 8.79
CA TYR A 304 -14.99 -7.94 8.02
C TYR A 304 -13.89 -7.12 8.69
N LEU A 305 -13.59 -7.28 9.97
CA LEU A 305 -12.54 -6.55 10.67
C LEU A 305 -11.21 -7.35 10.81
N TYR A 306 -11.13 -8.48 10.12
CA TYR A 306 -9.93 -9.31 10.10
C TYR A 306 -9.74 -10.02 8.74
#